data_4cef028dc3803ccb1724c3f01033f2be
#
_entry.id   4cef028dc3803ccb1724c3f01033f2be
#
_cell.length_a   1.000
_cell.length_b   1.000
_cell.length_c   1.000
_cell.angle_alpha   90.00
_cell.angle_beta   90.00
_cell.angle_gamma   90.00
#
_symmetry.space_group_name_H-M   'P 1'
#
loop_
_entity.id
_entity.type
_entity.pdbx_description
1 polymer ?
#
loop_
_entity_poly.entity_id
_entity_poly.type
_entity_poly.pdbx_seq_one_letter_code
_entity_poly.pdbx_strand_id
1 'polypeptide(L)'
;MKRILFLFSVVLFTTSCATQMVTKSPAEVKMMTTKQFESENDLVFKSVISLLQSESYIVDRADKETGLINGSKRIENKNAAMQRFLVGSSKDANTSKVMFYVEAINTDICEVKITLYEGAETSSNGYWGSVNKQNKEQMIYEPRVYQEWFSSLQAEIERRKALLN
;
A
#
# COMPACT_ATOMS: atom_id res chain seq x y z
N MET A 1 -12.08 -59.45 21.73
CA MET A 1 -11.18 -58.84 20.72
C MET A 1 -11.84 -57.73 19.86
N LYS A 2 -13.06 -57.28 20.14
CA LYS A 2 -13.74 -56.19 19.38
C LYS A 2 -13.66 -54.79 20.00
N ARG A 3 -13.06 -54.64 21.18
CA ARG A 3 -13.01 -53.35 21.90
C ARG A 3 -11.70 -52.58 21.76
N ILE A 4 -10.68 -53.14 21.14
CA ILE A 4 -9.36 -52.52 20.98
C ILE A 4 -9.25 -51.77 19.62
N LEU A 5 -10.12 -52.08 18.66
CA LEU A 5 -10.09 -51.47 17.33
C LEU A 5 -10.70 -50.03 17.28
N PHE A 6 -11.43 -49.63 18.33
CA PHE A 6 -12.14 -48.35 18.35
C PHE A 6 -11.30 -47.18 18.92
N LEU A 7 -10.19 -47.53 19.60
CA LEU A 7 -9.31 -46.54 20.21
C LEU A 7 -8.21 -46.02 19.27
N PHE A 8 -8.03 -46.65 18.11
CA PHE A 8 -6.98 -46.24 17.14
C PHE A 8 -7.46 -45.24 16.07
N SER A 9 -8.77 -44.95 16.01
CA SER A 9 -9.36 -44.07 14.97
C SER A 9 -9.49 -42.59 15.34
N VAL A 10 -9.10 -42.15 16.55
CA VAL A 10 -9.35 -40.79 17.03
C VAL A 10 -8.10 -39.90 17.01
N VAL A 11 -6.92 -40.44 16.67
CA VAL A 11 -5.64 -39.68 16.75
C VAL A 11 -5.24 -38.96 15.45
N LEU A 12 -6.07 -38.96 14.40
CA LEU A 12 -5.61 -38.59 13.05
C LEU A 12 -6.17 -37.27 12.47
N PHE A 13 -6.64 -36.33 13.25
CA PHE A 13 -7.05 -35.01 12.67
C PHE A 13 -6.71 -33.81 13.54
N THR A 14 -5.43 -33.55 13.81
CA THR A 14 -5.00 -32.23 14.24
C THR A 14 -3.78 -31.74 13.45
N THR A 15 -3.87 -31.72 12.13
CA THR A 15 -2.99 -30.85 11.35
C THR A 15 -3.60 -29.44 11.37
N SER A 16 -3.34 -28.69 12.43
CA SER A 16 -3.56 -27.25 12.47
C SER A 16 -2.59 -26.63 11.47
N CYS A 17 -3.09 -26.24 10.29
CA CYS A 17 -2.40 -25.32 9.42
C CYS A 17 -2.35 -23.96 10.14
N ALA A 18 -1.31 -23.74 10.93
CA ALA A 18 -0.95 -22.42 11.36
C ALA A 18 -0.49 -21.65 10.10
N THR A 19 -1.35 -20.77 9.61
CA THR A 19 -0.98 -19.80 8.58
C THR A 19 0.07 -18.90 9.21
N GLN A 20 1.37 -19.18 8.99
CA GLN A 20 2.43 -18.29 9.37
C GLN A 20 2.26 -17.01 8.54
N MET A 21 1.87 -15.93 9.18
CA MET A 21 2.06 -14.60 8.62
C MET A 21 3.58 -14.44 8.44
N VAL A 22 4.05 -14.49 7.21
CA VAL A 22 5.45 -14.23 6.88
C VAL A 22 5.69 -12.75 7.13
N THR A 23 6.14 -12.43 8.34
CA THR A 23 6.59 -11.08 8.70
C THR A 23 7.98 -10.89 8.10
N LYS A 24 8.11 -9.99 7.12
CA LYS A 24 9.40 -9.63 6.55
C LYS A 24 10.28 -8.98 7.63
N SER A 25 11.57 -9.27 7.59
CA SER A 25 12.54 -8.63 8.49
C SER A 25 12.66 -7.13 8.20
N PRO A 26 13.04 -6.30 9.16
CA PRO A 26 13.27 -4.87 8.92
C PRO A 26 14.26 -4.57 7.80
N ALA A 27 15.27 -5.42 7.62
CA ALA A 27 16.26 -5.29 6.54
C ALA A 27 15.62 -5.56 5.15
N GLU A 28 14.81 -6.61 5.02
CA GLU A 28 14.07 -6.89 3.79
C GLU A 28 13.09 -5.78 3.44
N VAL A 29 12.39 -5.23 4.45
CA VAL A 29 11.49 -4.09 4.25
C VAL A 29 12.29 -2.88 3.74
N LYS A 30 13.43 -2.55 4.35
CA LYS A 30 14.29 -1.45 3.91
C LYS A 30 14.75 -1.65 2.46
N MET A 31 15.26 -2.83 2.13
CA MET A 31 15.71 -3.14 0.76
C MET A 31 14.60 -3.02 -0.28
N MET A 32 13.39 -3.39 0.07
CA MET A 32 12.22 -3.32 -0.81
C MET A 32 11.72 -1.89 -0.99
N THR A 33 11.74 -1.08 0.07
CA THR A 33 11.08 0.22 0.13
C THR A 33 12.00 1.39 -0.20
N THR A 34 13.30 1.16 -0.42
CA THR A 34 14.31 2.21 -0.56
C THR A 34 15.14 2.00 -1.83
N LYS A 35 15.37 3.08 -2.60
CA LYS A 35 16.21 3.08 -3.79
C LYS A 35 16.95 4.41 -3.94
N GLN A 36 18.19 4.35 -4.43
CA GLN A 36 18.96 5.53 -4.79
C GLN A 36 18.81 5.88 -6.27
N PHE A 37 18.83 7.18 -6.56
CA PHE A 37 18.72 7.76 -7.89
C PHE A 37 19.86 8.74 -8.12
N GLU A 38 20.51 8.63 -9.28
CA GLU A 38 21.54 9.57 -9.73
C GLU A 38 20.88 10.83 -10.29
N SER A 39 20.50 11.74 -9.40
CA SER A 39 19.83 12.99 -9.74
C SER A 39 19.80 13.94 -8.54
N GLU A 40 19.71 15.23 -8.83
CA GLU A 40 19.53 16.29 -7.82
C GLU A 40 18.22 16.11 -7.05
N ASN A 41 18.25 16.45 -5.77
CA ASN A 41 17.09 16.34 -4.88
C ASN A 41 15.85 17.09 -5.41
N ASP A 42 16.02 18.31 -5.91
CA ASP A 42 14.92 19.13 -6.42
C ASP A 42 14.21 18.48 -7.61
N LEU A 43 15.01 17.87 -8.51
CA LEU A 43 14.47 17.18 -9.68
C LEU A 43 13.70 15.92 -9.25
N VAL A 44 14.25 15.13 -8.34
CA VAL A 44 13.60 13.91 -7.81
C VAL A 44 12.31 14.28 -7.09
N PHE A 45 12.34 15.29 -6.21
CA PHE A 45 11.16 15.77 -5.47
C PHE A 45 10.01 16.19 -6.42
N LYS A 46 10.32 16.99 -7.43
CA LYS A 46 9.35 17.39 -8.47
C LYS A 46 8.86 16.23 -9.31
N SER A 47 9.71 15.23 -9.56
CA SER A 47 9.35 14.01 -10.29
C SER A 47 8.37 13.14 -9.51
N VAL A 48 8.53 13.03 -8.19
CA VAL A 48 7.57 12.33 -7.33
C VAL A 48 6.19 12.99 -7.39
N ILE A 49 6.12 14.32 -7.30
CA ILE A 49 4.84 15.04 -7.38
C ILE A 49 4.16 14.80 -8.73
N SER A 50 4.92 14.88 -9.83
CA SER A 50 4.37 14.63 -11.17
C SER A 50 3.90 13.19 -11.34
N LEU A 51 4.67 12.22 -10.83
CA LEU A 51 4.29 10.80 -10.85
C LEU A 51 2.98 10.58 -10.10
N LEU A 52 2.82 11.13 -8.91
CA LEU A 52 1.58 11.03 -8.14
C LEU A 52 0.37 11.55 -8.91
N GLN A 53 0.52 12.71 -9.55
CA GLN A 53 -0.54 13.31 -10.36
C GLN A 53 -0.88 12.45 -11.58
N SER A 54 0.11 11.89 -12.28
CA SER A 54 -0.10 11.00 -13.43
C SER A 54 -0.80 9.70 -13.03
N GLU A 55 -0.54 9.19 -11.83
CA GLU A 55 -1.21 8.02 -11.25
C GLU A 55 -2.57 8.35 -10.61
N SER A 56 -3.07 9.57 -10.81
CA SER A 56 -4.35 10.06 -10.26
C SER A 56 -4.42 10.07 -8.73
N TYR A 57 -3.30 10.30 -8.06
CA TYR A 57 -3.28 10.60 -6.64
C TYR A 57 -3.49 12.11 -6.41
N ILE A 58 -4.19 12.42 -5.35
CA ILE A 58 -4.22 13.77 -4.78
C ILE A 58 -2.98 13.92 -3.92
N VAL A 59 -2.19 14.95 -4.15
CA VAL A 59 -1.05 15.28 -3.30
C VAL A 59 -1.58 15.99 -2.05
N ASP A 60 -1.60 15.27 -0.94
CA ASP A 60 -2.13 15.78 0.33
C ASP A 60 -1.15 16.73 1.02
N ARG A 61 0.16 16.42 0.88
CA ARG A 61 1.25 17.21 1.43
C ARG A 61 2.52 17.03 0.58
N ALA A 62 3.22 18.12 0.33
CA ALA A 62 4.56 18.10 -0.23
C ALA A 62 5.41 19.15 0.52
N ASP A 63 6.42 18.68 1.24
CA ASP A 63 7.27 19.49 2.10
C ASP A 63 8.72 19.24 1.68
N LYS A 64 9.30 20.23 0.99
CA LYS A 64 10.64 20.10 0.42
C LYS A 64 11.74 20.14 1.48
N GLU A 65 11.52 20.83 2.59
CA GLU A 65 12.52 20.95 3.66
C GLU A 65 12.71 19.63 4.38
N THR A 66 11.61 18.92 4.62
CA THR A 66 11.63 17.59 5.25
C THR A 66 11.77 16.45 4.25
N GLY A 67 11.64 16.71 2.95
CA GLY A 67 11.65 15.68 1.90
C GLY A 67 10.39 14.80 1.86
N LEU A 68 9.34 15.14 2.61
CA LEU A 68 8.13 14.33 2.73
C LEU A 68 7.08 14.72 1.68
N ILE A 69 6.55 13.71 0.99
CA ILE A 69 5.44 13.86 0.05
C ILE A 69 4.42 12.77 0.35
N ASN A 70 3.17 13.16 0.57
CA ASN A 70 2.07 12.25 0.81
C ASN A 70 1.02 12.40 -0.30
N GLY A 71 0.52 11.28 -0.77
CA GLY A 71 -0.58 11.27 -1.72
C GLY A 71 -1.62 10.22 -1.36
N SER A 72 -2.87 10.52 -1.68
CA SER A 72 -3.98 9.62 -1.48
C SER A 72 -4.84 9.48 -2.73
N LYS A 73 -5.46 8.32 -2.87
CA LYS A 73 -6.40 8.01 -3.95
C LYS A 73 -7.57 7.23 -3.37
N ARG A 74 -8.79 7.65 -3.71
CA ARG A 74 -10.02 7.01 -3.28
C ARG A 74 -10.87 6.65 -4.50
N ILE A 75 -11.27 5.40 -4.60
CA ILE A 75 -12.11 4.88 -5.67
C ILE A 75 -13.42 4.40 -5.05
N GLU A 76 -14.49 5.12 -5.29
CA GLU A 76 -15.83 4.78 -4.77
C GLU A 76 -16.45 3.59 -5.48
N ASN A 77 -17.12 2.75 -4.71
CA ASN A 77 -17.96 1.68 -5.25
C ASN A 77 -19.36 2.21 -5.52
N LYS A 78 -19.69 2.41 -6.79
CA LYS A 78 -21.00 2.91 -7.22
C LYS A 78 -22.19 2.02 -6.79
N ASN A 79 -21.92 0.74 -6.49
CA ASN A 79 -22.96 -0.22 -6.11
C ASN A 79 -23.03 -0.44 -4.57
N ALA A 80 -22.32 0.34 -3.77
CA ALA A 80 -22.25 0.17 -2.31
C ALA A 80 -23.63 0.22 -1.63
N ALA A 81 -24.47 1.17 -2.02
CA ALA A 81 -25.82 1.29 -1.48
C ALA A 81 -26.70 0.05 -1.76
N MET A 82 -26.63 -0.47 -2.99
CA MET A 82 -27.34 -1.69 -3.41
C MET A 82 -26.84 -2.91 -2.65
N GLN A 83 -25.52 -3.07 -2.50
CA GLN A 83 -24.91 -4.16 -1.71
C GLN A 83 -25.41 -4.11 -0.28
N ARG A 84 -25.37 -2.96 0.37
CA ARG A 84 -25.82 -2.79 1.76
C ARG A 84 -27.29 -3.14 1.93
N PHE A 85 -28.13 -2.76 0.98
CA PHE A 85 -29.55 -3.10 0.98
C PHE A 85 -29.80 -4.61 0.90
N LEU A 86 -29.03 -5.33 0.05
CA LEU A 86 -29.24 -6.77 -0.18
C LEU A 86 -28.59 -7.65 0.87
N VAL A 87 -27.39 -7.30 1.37
CA VAL A 87 -26.59 -8.16 2.26
C VAL A 87 -26.27 -7.54 3.63
N GLY A 88 -26.81 -6.36 3.93
CA GLY A 88 -26.61 -5.67 5.21
C GLY A 88 -25.25 -5.01 5.38
N SER A 89 -24.33 -5.18 4.44
CA SER A 89 -22.98 -4.58 4.45
C SER A 89 -22.52 -4.26 3.04
N SER A 90 -21.59 -3.30 2.91
CA SER A 90 -21.01 -2.91 1.63
C SER A 90 -19.53 -2.55 1.77
N LYS A 91 -18.79 -2.68 0.67
CA LYS A 91 -17.48 -2.04 0.48
C LYS A 91 -17.72 -0.72 -0.24
N ASP A 92 -17.60 0.39 0.47
CA ASP A 92 -17.98 1.71 -0.02
C ASP A 92 -16.91 2.30 -0.94
N ALA A 93 -15.64 2.14 -0.58
CA ALA A 93 -14.51 2.60 -1.37
C ALA A 93 -13.26 1.74 -1.15
N ASN A 94 -12.36 1.76 -2.13
CA ASN A 94 -10.98 1.38 -1.98
C ASN A 94 -10.16 2.66 -1.74
N THR A 95 -9.25 2.62 -0.79
CA THR A 95 -8.32 3.70 -0.51
C THR A 95 -6.89 3.25 -0.77
N SER A 96 -6.07 4.13 -1.30
CA SER A 96 -4.65 3.90 -1.47
C SER A 96 -3.92 5.15 -1.01
N LYS A 97 -2.89 4.97 -0.19
CA LYS A 97 -2.03 6.06 0.29
C LYS A 97 -0.59 5.71 -0.03
N VAL A 98 0.16 6.72 -0.44
CA VAL A 98 1.58 6.59 -0.69
C VAL A 98 2.31 7.73 0.01
N MET A 99 3.41 7.36 0.63
CA MET A 99 4.31 8.30 1.29
C MET A 99 5.70 8.13 0.67
N PHE A 100 6.26 9.25 0.22
CA PHE A 100 7.65 9.33 -0.23
C PHE A 100 8.45 10.13 0.79
N TYR A 101 9.67 9.67 1.03
CA TYR A 101 10.70 10.43 1.69
C TYR A 101 11.90 10.54 0.76
N VAL A 102 12.26 11.75 0.38
CA VAL A 102 13.35 12.07 -0.55
C VAL A 102 14.46 12.75 0.22
N GLU A 103 15.62 12.10 0.30
CA GLU A 103 16.78 12.58 1.04
C GLU A 103 18.00 12.73 0.12
N ALA A 104 18.65 13.88 0.15
CA ALA A 104 19.90 14.09 -0.57
C ALA A 104 21.04 13.36 0.17
N ILE A 105 21.72 12.43 -0.51
CA ILE A 105 22.96 11.83 -0.02
C ILE A 105 24.15 12.74 -0.33
N ASN A 106 24.14 13.31 -1.54
CA ASN A 106 25.07 14.34 -1.99
C ASN A 106 24.40 15.20 -3.08
N THR A 107 25.14 16.03 -3.80
CA THR A 107 24.61 16.90 -4.85
C THR A 107 23.91 16.16 -5.98
N ASP A 108 24.40 14.96 -6.32
CA ASP A 108 24.01 14.21 -7.52
C ASP A 108 23.30 12.89 -7.21
N ILE A 109 23.15 12.54 -5.95
CA ILE A 109 22.51 11.28 -5.52
C ILE A 109 21.48 11.55 -4.43
N CYS A 110 20.27 11.03 -4.66
CA CYS A 110 19.18 11.04 -3.69
C CYS A 110 18.77 9.61 -3.31
N GLU A 111 18.41 9.41 -2.07
CA GLU A 111 17.72 8.21 -1.61
C GLU A 111 16.22 8.49 -1.51
N VAL A 112 15.42 7.61 -2.07
CA VAL A 112 13.97 7.68 -2.02
C VAL A 112 13.44 6.45 -1.30
N LYS A 113 12.68 6.70 -0.24
CA LYS A 113 11.91 5.67 0.46
C LYS A 113 10.44 5.82 0.13
N ILE A 114 9.79 4.71 -0.20
CA ILE A 114 8.35 4.64 -0.48
C ILE A 114 7.68 3.81 0.60
N THR A 115 6.50 4.23 1.05
CA THR A 115 5.62 3.43 1.90
C THR A 115 4.22 3.45 1.29
N LEU A 116 3.68 2.27 1.03
CA LEU A 116 2.39 2.09 0.37
C LEU A 116 1.39 1.48 1.33
N TYR A 117 0.19 2.05 1.36
CA TYR A 117 -0.95 1.53 2.10
C TYR A 117 -2.12 1.31 1.16
N GLU A 118 -2.81 0.21 1.36
CA GLU A 118 -4.11 -0.03 0.77
C GLU A 118 -5.16 -0.19 1.87
N GLY A 119 -6.37 0.20 1.57
CA GLY A 119 -7.46 0.12 2.51
C GLY A 119 -8.81 -0.03 1.84
N ALA A 120 -9.80 -0.30 2.67
CA ALA A 120 -11.18 -0.36 2.26
C ALA A 120 -12.06 0.33 3.31
N GLU A 121 -12.92 1.19 2.83
CA GLU A 121 -14.04 1.71 3.61
C GLU A 121 -15.21 0.73 3.47
N THR A 122 -15.72 0.24 4.57
CA THR A 122 -16.85 -0.66 4.62
C THR A 122 -17.95 -0.08 5.50
N SER A 123 -19.19 -0.29 5.11
CA SER A 123 -20.35 0.08 5.92
C SER A 123 -21.24 -1.12 6.18
N SER A 124 -21.83 -1.20 7.34
CA SER A 124 -22.82 -2.22 7.70
C SER A 124 -24.04 -1.58 8.37
N ASN A 125 -25.18 -2.22 8.20
CA ASN A 125 -26.40 -1.81 8.88
C ASN A 125 -26.25 -2.02 10.39
N GLY A 126 -26.43 -0.96 11.16
CA GLY A 126 -26.46 -1.00 12.62
C GLY A 126 -27.88 -1.06 13.15
N TYR A 127 -28.01 -1.14 14.48
CA TYR A 127 -29.31 -1.08 15.15
C TYR A 127 -29.99 0.28 14.94
N TRP A 128 -31.31 0.28 14.80
CA TRP A 128 -32.13 1.49 14.66
C TRP A 128 -31.82 2.33 13.40
N GLY A 129 -31.40 1.69 12.30
CA GLY A 129 -31.13 2.38 11.04
C GLY A 129 -29.81 3.17 11.01
N SER A 130 -28.97 3.02 12.03
CA SER A 130 -27.62 3.56 12.01
C SER A 130 -26.74 2.83 10.99
N VAL A 131 -25.69 3.50 10.50
CA VAL A 131 -24.69 2.89 9.60
C VAL A 131 -23.35 2.89 10.32
N ASN A 132 -22.83 1.71 10.56
CA ASN A 132 -21.48 1.54 11.12
C ASN A 132 -20.45 1.57 9.99
N LYS A 133 -19.55 2.55 10.03
CA LYS A 133 -18.45 2.68 9.08
C LYS A 133 -17.16 2.15 9.70
N GLN A 134 -16.43 1.38 8.92
CA GLN A 134 -15.10 0.90 9.29
C GLN A 134 -14.12 1.22 8.17
N ASN A 135 -12.94 1.69 8.55
CA ASN A 135 -11.81 1.89 7.65
C ASN A 135 -10.68 0.97 8.09
N LYS A 136 -10.25 0.08 7.21
CA LYS A 136 -9.11 -0.81 7.44
C LYS A 136 -8.03 -0.45 6.46
N GLU A 137 -6.84 -0.13 6.96
CA GLU A 137 -5.67 0.16 6.17
C GLU A 137 -4.55 -0.81 6.54
N GLN A 138 -3.82 -1.28 5.56
CA GLN A 138 -2.66 -2.15 5.74
C GLN A 138 -1.53 -1.74 4.83
N MET A 139 -0.30 -1.87 5.30
CA MET A 139 0.88 -1.64 4.48
C MET A 139 1.04 -2.75 3.45
N ILE A 140 1.39 -2.39 2.22
CA ILE A 140 1.70 -3.33 1.15
C ILE A 140 3.13 -3.82 1.34
N TYR A 141 3.32 -5.15 1.35
CA TYR A 141 4.63 -5.81 1.45
C TYR A 141 5.00 -6.60 0.19
N GLU A 142 4.41 -6.27 -0.94
CA GLU A 142 4.68 -6.92 -2.23
C GLU A 142 5.85 -6.23 -2.95
N PRO A 143 7.03 -6.88 -3.08
CA PRO A 143 8.23 -6.25 -3.67
C PRO A 143 8.03 -5.77 -5.10
N ARG A 144 7.21 -6.47 -5.88
CA ARG A 144 6.92 -6.12 -7.28
C ARG A 144 6.26 -4.76 -7.40
N VAL A 145 5.34 -4.45 -6.49
CA VAL A 145 4.65 -3.15 -6.49
C VAL A 145 5.66 -2.00 -6.27
N TYR A 146 6.60 -2.17 -5.34
CA TYR A 146 7.65 -1.18 -5.11
C TYR A 146 8.58 -1.02 -6.31
N GLN A 147 8.94 -2.13 -6.99
CA GLN A 147 9.76 -2.08 -8.20
C GLN A 147 9.05 -1.32 -9.33
N GLU A 148 7.75 -1.50 -9.50
CA GLU A 148 6.94 -0.77 -10.47
C GLU A 148 6.95 0.74 -10.17
N TRP A 149 6.75 1.14 -8.90
CA TRP A 149 6.84 2.54 -8.47
C TRP A 149 8.21 3.15 -8.71
N PHE A 150 9.29 2.45 -8.36
CA PHE A 150 10.65 2.93 -8.61
C PHE A 150 10.98 3.03 -10.10
N SER A 151 10.47 2.11 -10.91
CA SER A 151 10.67 2.15 -12.38
C SER A 151 9.94 3.35 -12.99
N SER A 152 8.71 3.61 -12.56
CA SER A 152 7.93 4.78 -12.99
C SER A 152 8.58 6.08 -12.56
N LEU A 153 9.13 6.14 -11.35
CA LEU A 153 9.87 7.31 -10.87
C LEU A 153 11.14 7.54 -11.68
N GLN A 154 11.92 6.49 -11.99
CA GLN A 154 13.10 6.60 -12.84
C GLN A 154 12.74 7.17 -14.22
N ALA A 155 11.68 6.65 -14.84
CA ALA A 155 11.22 7.14 -16.15
C ALA A 155 10.82 8.61 -16.10
N GLU A 156 10.14 9.05 -15.03
CA GLU A 156 9.74 10.45 -14.86
C GLU A 156 10.95 11.38 -14.62
N ILE A 157 11.97 10.92 -13.85
CA ILE A 157 13.22 11.64 -13.67
C ILE A 157 13.93 11.84 -15.02
N GLU A 158 14.08 10.78 -15.82
CA GLU A 158 14.72 10.86 -17.12
C GLU A 158 13.93 11.75 -18.10
N ARG A 159 12.61 11.67 -18.09
CA ARG A 159 11.77 12.55 -18.88
C ARG A 159 12.03 14.03 -18.53
N ARG A 160 12.15 14.36 -17.25
CA ARG A 160 12.41 15.73 -16.79
C ARG A 160 13.82 16.19 -17.14
N LYS A 161 14.83 15.34 -16.98
CA LYS A 161 16.19 15.65 -17.42
C LYS A 161 16.25 16.03 -18.91
N ALA A 162 15.52 15.28 -19.74
CA ALA A 162 15.45 15.55 -21.19
C ALA A 162 14.76 16.88 -21.53
N LEU A 163 13.93 17.43 -20.65
CA LEU A 163 13.28 18.75 -20.84
C LEU A 163 14.16 19.92 -20.40
N LEU A 164 15.20 19.66 -19.60
CA LEU A 164 16.11 20.69 -19.07
C LEU A 164 17.39 20.85 -19.91
N ASN A 165 17.66 19.90 -20.80
CA ASN A 165 18.75 19.91 -21.78
C ASN A 165 18.24 20.42 -23.13
#